data_f1650698d12e6033e16d8668965b9332
#
_entry.id   f1650698d12e6033e16d8668965b9332
#
_cell.length_a   1.000
_cell.length_b   1.000
_cell.length_c   1.000
_cell.angle_alpha   90.00
_cell.angle_beta   90.00
_cell.angle_gamma   90.00
#
_symmetry.space_group_name_H-M   'P 1'
#
loop_
_entity.id
_entity.type
_entity.pdbx_description
1 polymer ?
#
loop_
_entity_poly.entity_id
_entity_poly.type
_entity_poly.pdbx_seq_one_letter_code
_entity_poly.pdbx_strand_id
1 'polypeptide(L)'
;MTKHEIPLSIDGTDMRLSCMSRGGHGLPLVFLHGFGSTKEDYADIAQNPDFAGQPFFAYDAPGCGDSWCSDLEKISVPFLVDTARAALAAQGIERFHLIGHSMGGLTSLMLARQEPGRVASFIDIEGNLAPEDCFLSRQIFLHPHEDPHLFLEDFIARNWAAPYYSSPLYAASVRYKVRAAAVRGIFESMVNLSDNADLMEKFLALPFPRMFMYGEQNRSLTYLPHLSANGVQLAEITRSGHFPMYSNAPEMWDRIAAFHRQAATAPRPWPATSGPER
;
A
#
# COMPACT_ATOMS: atom_id res chain seq x y z
N MET A 1 -13.02 0.10 -16.89
CA MET A 1 -12.57 -0.62 -15.67
C MET A 1 -13.06 -2.06 -15.75
N THR A 2 -12.17 -3.02 -15.54
CA THR A 2 -12.46 -4.46 -15.64
C THR A 2 -12.13 -5.11 -14.29
N LYS A 3 -13.03 -5.94 -13.77
CA LYS A 3 -12.76 -6.83 -12.62
C LYS A 3 -12.42 -8.21 -13.15
N HIS A 4 -11.41 -8.86 -12.58
CA HIS A 4 -10.96 -10.20 -12.98
C HIS A 4 -10.20 -10.86 -11.82
N GLU A 5 -9.94 -12.15 -11.95
CA GLU A 5 -9.15 -12.91 -10.98
C GLU A 5 -7.80 -13.35 -11.59
N ILE A 6 -6.77 -13.41 -10.75
CA ILE A 6 -5.46 -13.94 -11.10
C ILE A 6 -5.18 -15.15 -10.20
N PRO A 7 -5.10 -16.37 -10.76
CA PRO A 7 -4.62 -17.51 -9.98
C PRO A 7 -3.09 -17.44 -9.85
N LEU A 8 -2.58 -17.64 -8.64
CA LEU A 8 -1.16 -17.66 -8.31
C LEU A 8 -0.85 -18.80 -7.34
N SER A 9 0.41 -19.24 -7.33
CA SER A 9 0.94 -20.14 -6.32
C SER A 9 2.32 -19.64 -5.90
N ILE A 10 2.55 -19.45 -4.61
CA ILE A 10 3.82 -18.99 -4.03
C ILE A 10 4.19 -19.94 -2.90
N ASP A 11 5.34 -20.57 -2.99
CA ASP A 11 5.86 -21.52 -2.00
C ASP A 11 4.83 -22.57 -1.56
N GLY A 12 4.07 -23.11 -2.53
CA GLY A 12 3.03 -24.12 -2.31
C GLY A 12 1.74 -23.57 -1.70
N THR A 13 1.59 -22.25 -1.59
CA THR A 13 0.35 -21.61 -1.17
C THR A 13 -0.39 -21.10 -2.39
N ASP A 14 -1.54 -21.68 -2.67
CA ASP A 14 -2.40 -21.30 -3.79
C ASP A 14 -3.28 -20.11 -3.42
N MET A 15 -3.51 -19.22 -4.37
CA MET A 15 -4.37 -18.05 -4.18
C MET A 15 -5.08 -17.64 -5.47
N ARG A 16 -6.18 -16.93 -5.31
CA ARG A 16 -6.87 -16.22 -6.39
C ARG A 16 -7.01 -14.76 -5.96
N LEU A 17 -6.31 -13.88 -6.64
CA LEU A 17 -6.39 -12.45 -6.36
C LEU A 17 -7.56 -11.85 -7.12
N SER A 18 -8.44 -11.18 -6.42
CA SER A 18 -9.48 -10.34 -7.01
C SER A 18 -8.87 -9.00 -7.41
N CYS A 19 -8.94 -8.69 -8.70
CA CYS A 19 -8.24 -7.58 -9.31
C CYS A 19 -9.19 -6.59 -9.97
N MET A 20 -8.72 -5.35 -10.10
CA MET A 20 -9.36 -4.28 -10.83
C MET A 20 -8.32 -3.57 -11.70
N SER A 21 -8.62 -3.38 -12.98
CA SER A 21 -7.70 -2.72 -13.90
C SER A 21 -8.40 -1.91 -14.98
N ARG A 22 -7.64 -1.02 -15.58
CA ARG A 22 -8.00 -0.32 -16.82
C ARG A 22 -6.77 -0.24 -17.69
N GLY A 23 -6.90 -0.63 -18.97
CA GLY A 23 -5.91 -0.39 -19.99
C GLY A 23 -5.82 1.10 -20.36
N GLY A 24 -4.76 1.49 -21.06
CA GLY A 24 -4.56 2.88 -21.47
C GLY A 24 -3.16 3.08 -22.07
N HIS A 25 -2.69 4.32 -22.05
CA HIS A 25 -1.38 4.69 -22.58
C HIS A 25 -0.44 5.11 -21.44
N GLY A 26 0.84 4.76 -21.57
CA GLY A 26 1.88 5.07 -20.58
C GLY A 26 2.06 3.97 -19.54
N LEU A 27 2.82 4.29 -18.50
CA LEU A 27 3.06 3.37 -17.38
C LEU A 27 1.84 3.29 -16.47
N PRO A 28 1.42 2.10 -16.04
CA PRO A 28 0.28 1.97 -15.15
C PRO A 28 0.57 2.52 -13.75
N LEU A 29 -0.48 3.02 -13.10
CA LEU A 29 -0.50 3.25 -11.66
C LEU A 29 -0.87 1.92 -10.98
N VAL A 30 -0.02 1.44 -10.09
CA VAL A 30 -0.24 0.23 -9.30
C VAL A 30 -0.55 0.60 -7.87
N PHE A 31 -1.69 0.12 -7.36
CA PHE A 31 -2.15 0.43 -6.02
C PHE A 31 -2.11 -0.81 -5.13
N LEU A 32 -1.46 -0.67 -3.96
CA LEU A 32 -1.44 -1.66 -2.89
C LEU A 32 -2.16 -1.08 -1.67
N HIS A 33 -3.27 -1.69 -1.30
CA HIS A 33 -4.12 -1.19 -0.22
C HIS A 33 -3.60 -1.55 1.17
N GLY A 34 -4.06 -0.82 2.19
CA GLY A 34 -3.75 -1.06 3.60
C GLY A 34 -4.55 -2.21 4.21
N PHE A 35 -4.18 -2.60 5.44
CA PHE A 35 -4.95 -3.58 6.21
C PHE A 35 -6.37 -3.07 6.43
N GLY A 36 -7.37 -3.92 6.20
CA GLY A 36 -8.78 -3.54 6.31
C GLY A 36 -9.35 -2.69 5.16
N SER A 37 -8.55 -2.50 4.11
CA SER A 37 -8.93 -1.86 2.85
C SER A 37 -9.10 -2.90 1.73
N THR A 38 -9.51 -2.45 0.54
CA THR A 38 -9.62 -3.27 -0.66
C THR A 38 -9.26 -2.45 -1.91
N LYS A 39 -9.15 -3.12 -3.06
CA LYS A 39 -8.91 -2.48 -4.36
C LYS A 39 -9.93 -1.38 -4.71
N GLU A 40 -11.15 -1.50 -4.19
CA GLU A 40 -12.23 -0.53 -4.43
C GLU A 40 -11.94 0.85 -3.83
N ASP A 41 -11.05 0.96 -2.85
CA ASP A 41 -10.64 2.26 -2.28
C ASP A 41 -9.98 3.19 -3.32
N TYR A 42 -9.55 2.62 -4.45
CA TYR A 42 -8.96 3.36 -5.57
C TYR A 42 -9.86 3.40 -6.82
N ALA A 43 -11.12 2.97 -6.72
CA ALA A 43 -12.02 2.89 -7.87
C ALA A 43 -12.33 4.25 -8.50
N ASP A 44 -12.29 5.33 -7.71
CA ASP A 44 -12.55 6.70 -8.18
C ASP A 44 -11.57 7.19 -9.25
N ILE A 45 -10.40 6.55 -9.41
CA ILE A 45 -9.48 6.83 -10.53
C ILE A 45 -10.19 6.67 -11.89
N ALA A 46 -11.19 5.80 -11.96
CA ALA A 46 -11.92 5.54 -13.20
C ALA A 46 -12.76 6.74 -13.68
N GLN A 47 -13.20 7.57 -12.74
CA GLN A 47 -14.06 8.74 -12.96
C GLN A 47 -13.30 10.06 -12.86
N ASN A 48 -12.09 10.05 -12.32
CA ASN A 48 -11.30 11.26 -12.13
C ASN A 48 -10.70 11.72 -13.47
N PRO A 49 -11.03 12.96 -13.93
CA PRO A 49 -10.59 13.46 -15.23
C PRO A 49 -9.07 13.62 -15.36
N ASP A 50 -8.36 13.85 -14.26
CA ASP A 50 -6.89 13.97 -14.25
C ASP A 50 -6.19 12.66 -14.64
N PHE A 51 -6.90 11.53 -14.53
CA PHE A 51 -6.41 10.20 -14.92
C PHE A 51 -7.13 9.63 -16.13
N ALA A 52 -7.77 10.48 -16.96
CA ALA A 52 -8.42 10.01 -18.18
C ALA A 52 -7.42 9.29 -19.10
N GLY A 53 -7.72 8.03 -19.49
CA GLY A 53 -6.84 7.21 -20.31
C GLY A 53 -5.61 6.64 -19.62
N GLN A 54 -5.34 6.98 -18.34
CA GLN A 54 -4.23 6.44 -17.56
C GLN A 54 -4.50 4.97 -17.21
N PRO A 55 -3.60 4.02 -17.56
CA PRO A 55 -3.75 2.64 -17.13
C PRO A 55 -3.53 2.52 -15.62
N PHE A 56 -4.25 1.59 -15.00
CA PHE A 56 -4.05 1.27 -13.60
C PHE A 56 -4.32 -0.19 -13.29
N PHE A 57 -3.76 -0.65 -12.18
CA PHE A 57 -3.95 -1.98 -11.63
C PHE A 57 -4.02 -1.92 -10.11
N ALA A 58 -5.02 -2.58 -9.54
CA ALA A 58 -5.17 -2.78 -8.10
C ALA A 58 -5.71 -4.20 -7.84
N TYR A 59 -5.38 -4.77 -6.71
CA TYR A 59 -5.90 -6.08 -6.31
C TYR A 59 -6.13 -6.11 -4.80
N ASP A 60 -6.98 -7.02 -4.33
CA ASP A 60 -7.10 -7.32 -2.92
C ASP A 60 -5.93 -8.21 -2.49
N ALA A 61 -5.21 -7.80 -1.46
CA ALA A 61 -4.13 -8.61 -0.89
C ALA A 61 -4.68 -9.96 -0.37
N PRO A 62 -3.89 -11.03 -0.38
CA PRO A 62 -4.28 -12.29 0.26
C PRO A 62 -4.75 -12.05 1.69
N GLY A 63 -5.84 -12.70 2.09
CA GLY A 63 -6.49 -12.49 3.39
C GLY A 63 -7.37 -11.24 3.47
N CYS A 64 -7.51 -10.48 2.38
CA CYS A 64 -8.34 -9.29 2.31
C CYS A 64 -9.35 -9.36 1.15
N GLY A 65 -10.43 -8.60 1.29
CA GLY A 65 -11.46 -8.40 0.26
C GLY A 65 -12.02 -9.70 -0.31
N ASP A 66 -12.09 -9.76 -1.64
CA ASP A 66 -12.59 -10.91 -2.40
C ASP A 66 -11.46 -11.90 -2.78
N SER A 67 -10.21 -11.65 -2.42
CA SER A 67 -9.12 -12.58 -2.67
C SER A 67 -9.19 -13.81 -1.77
N TRP A 68 -8.89 -14.97 -2.36
CA TRP A 68 -8.81 -16.24 -1.66
C TRP A 68 -7.35 -16.70 -1.53
N CYS A 69 -7.03 -17.35 -0.39
CA CYS A 69 -5.72 -17.94 -0.14
C CYS A 69 -5.90 -19.26 0.62
N SER A 70 -5.16 -20.30 0.23
CA SER A 70 -5.25 -21.64 0.80
C SER A 70 -4.67 -21.73 2.23
N ASP A 71 -3.74 -20.84 2.58
CA ASP A 71 -3.08 -20.81 3.89
C ASP A 71 -2.94 -19.35 4.35
N LEU A 72 -3.85 -18.92 5.21
CA LEU A 72 -3.90 -17.56 5.72
C LEU A 72 -2.81 -17.26 6.75
N GLU A 73 -2.31 -18.27 7.45
CA GLU A 73 -1.30 -18.08 8.51
C GLU A 73 0.09 -17.77 7.95
N LYS A 74 0.35 -18.12 6.68
CA LYS A 74 1.58 -17.75 5.99
C LYS A 74 1.65 -16.30 5.56
N ILE A 75 0.53 -15.60 5.58
CA ILE A 75 0.49 -14.22 5.07
C ILE A 75 1.26 -13.30 6.02
N SER A 76 2.28 -12.66 5.45
CA SER A 76 3.17 -11.71 6.11
C SER A 76 3.57 -10.63 5.09
N VAL A 77 4.17 -9.53 5.51
CA VAL A 77 4.63 -8.50 4.55
C VAL A 77 5.60 -9.06 3.50
N PRO A 78 6.60 -9.92 3.83
CA PRO A 78 7.40 -10.57 2.80
C PRO A 78 6.57 -11.38 1.80
N PHE A 79 5.59 -12.15 2.25
CA PHE A 79 4.67 -12.89 1.38
C PHE A 79 3.84 -11.95 0.49
N LEU A 80 3.39 -10.80 1.02
CA LEU A 80 2.69 -9.78 0.24
C LEU A 80 3.58 -9.15 -0.84
N VAL A 81 4.88 -8.99 -0.59
CA VAL A 81 5.86 -8.52 -1.58
C VAL A 81 5.99 -9.53 -2.73
N ASP A 82 6.12 -10.81 -2.42
CA ASP A 82 6.18 -11.87 -3.43
C ASP A 82 4.88 -11.97 -4.21
N THR A 83 3.73 -11.80 -3.53
CA THR A 83 2.41 -11.71 -4.16
C THR A 83 2.33 -10.54 -5.15
N ALA A 84 2.78 -9.36 -4.75
CA ALA A 84 2.79 -8.18 -5.63
C ALA A 84 3.65 -8.41 -6.88
N ARG A 85 4.84 -9.00 -6.69
CA ARG A 85 5.75 -9.35 -7.81
C ARG A 85 5.09 -10.32 -8.77
N ALA A 86 4.47 -11.39 -8.26
CA ALA A 86 3.81 -12.40 -9.06
C ALA A 86 2.57 -11.84 -9.80
N ALA A 87 1.77 -11.00 -9.13
CA ALA A 87 0.61 -10.35 -9.72
C ALA A 87 1.00 -9.42 -10.87
N LEU A 88 2.05 -8.61 -10.69
CA LEU A 88 2.57 -7.73 -11.74
C LEU A 88 3.11 -8.52 -12.93
N ALA A 89 3.82 -9.62 -12.67
CA ALA A 89 4.32 -10.50 -13.73
C ALA A 89 3.16 -11.15 -14.52
N ALA A 90 2.14 -11.66 -13.84
CA ALA A 90 0.96 -12.26 -14.47
C ALA A 90 0.16 -11.26 -15.33
N GLN A 91 0.24 -9.96 -15.01
CA GLN A 91 -0.37 -8.88 -15.78
C GLN A 91 0.54 -8.30 -16.88
N GLY A 92 1.78 -8.80 -17.02
CA GLY A 92 2.75 -8.25 -17.97
C GLY A 92 3.17 -6.81 -17.66
N ILE A 93 3.04 -6.38 -16.38
CA ILE A 93 3.42 -5.04 -15.95
C ILE A 93 4.90 -5.04 -15.61
N GLU A 94 5.73 -4.53 -16.50
CA GLU A 94 7.19 -4.47 -16.32
C GLU A 94 7.65 -3.22 -15.56
N ARG A 95 7.07 -2.05 -15.91
CA ARG A 95 7.34 -0.76 -15.26
C ARG A 95 6.04 -0.06 -14.86
N PHE A 96 6.06 0.63 -13.74
CA PHE A 96 4.87 1.23 -13.16
C PHE A 96 5.18 2.39 -12.21
N HIS A 97 4.19 3.21 -11.93
CA HIS A 97 4.13 4.12 -10.78
C HIS A 97 3.48 3.37 -9.61
N LEU A 98 4.09 3.42 -8.44
CA LEU A 98 3.66 2.65 -7.28
C LEU A 98 2.97 3.57 -6.26
N ILE A 99 1.82 3.13 -5.75
CA ILE A 99 1.08 3.84 -4.71
C ILE A 99 0.67 2.80 -3.68
N GLY A 100 1.14 2.97 -2.45
CA GLY A 100 0.82 2.06 -1.35
C GLY A 100 0.28 2.80 -0.14
N HIS A 101 -0.72 2.20 0.52
CA HIS A 101 -1.29 2.72 1.76
C HIS A 101 -0.97 1.80 2.92
N SER A 102 -0.43 2.32 4.03
CA SER A 102 -0.23 1.59 5.29
C SER A 102 0.54 0.27 5.06
N MET A 103 -0.03 -0.90 5.37
CA MET A 103 0.50 -2.23 5.02
C MET A 103 0.93 -2.32 3.55
N GLY A 104 0.13 -1.78 2.63
CA GLY A 104 0.46 -1.68 1.21
C GLY A 104 1.61 -0.72 0.93
N GLY A 105 1.78 0.34 1.73
CA GLY A 105 2.92 1.25 1.69
C GLY A 105 4.22 0.53 2.06
N LEU A 106 4.22 -0.20 3.16
CA LEU A 106 5.36 -1.02 3.57
C LEU A 106 5.69 -2.11 2.53
N THR A 107 4.67 -2.81 2.02
CA THR A 107 4.84 -3.79 0.94
C THR A 107 5.45 -3.14 -0.29
N SER A 108 4.98 -1.95 -0.66
CA SER A 108 5.49 -1.14 -1.78
C SER A 108 6.95 -0.74 -1.59
N LEU A 109 7.31 -0.27 -0.41
CA LEU A 109 8.70 0.09 -0.09
C LEU A 109 9.64 -1.10 -0.26
N MET A 110 9.25 -2.26 0.27
CA MET A 110 10.06 -3.48 0.17
C MET A 110 10.18 -3.97 -1.29
N LEU A 111 9.09 -3.93 -2.06
CA LEU A 111 9.11 -4.24 -3.49
C LEU A 111 10.00 -3.27 -4.26
N ALA A 112 9.85 -1.98 -4.04
CA ALA A 112 10.62 -0.94 -4.71
C ALA A 112 12.13 -1.03 -4.43
N ARG A 113 12.51 -1.46 -3.23
CA ARG A 113 13.92 -1.75 -2.86
C ARG A 113 14.50 -2.96 -3.59
N GLN A 114 13.70 -3.99 -3.78
CA GLN A 114 14.14 -5.21 -4.47
C GLN A 114 14.20 -5.03 -5.99
N GLU A 115 13.30 -4.22 -6.57
CA GLU A 115 13.15 -4.03 -8.00
C GLU A 115 13.15 -2.54 -8.43
N PRO A 116 14.17 -1.75 -8.05
CA PRO A 116 14.14 -0.30 -8.26
C PRO A 116 14.07 0.10 -9.74
N GLY A 117 14.56 -0.74 -10.65
CA GLY A 117 14.49 -0.50 -12.10
C GLY A 117 13.07 -0.55 -12.70
N ARG A 118 12.12 -1.15 -11.98
CA ARG A 118 10.73 -1.26 -12.44
C ARG A 118 9.83 -0.11 -11.96
N VAL A 119 10.23 0.59 -10.89
CA VAL A 119 9.43 1.66 -10.29
C VAL A 119 9.82 3.01 -10.89
N ALA A 120 8.85 3.71 -11.46
CA ALA A 120 9.03 5.04 -12.03
C ALA A 120 8.87 6.16 -11.00
N SER A 121 8.00 5.98 -10.04
CA SER A 121 7.82 6.85 -8.85
C SER A 121 7.07 6.10 -7.76
N PHE A 122 7.17 6.56 -6.53
CA PHE A 122 6.48 5.97 -5.40
C PHE A 122 5.75 7.01 -4.56
N ILE A 123 4.47 6.76 -4.28
CA ILE A 123 3.66 7.48 -3.29
C ILE A 123 3.40 6.53 -2.14
N ASP A 124 3.93 6.89 -0.98
CA ASP A 124 3.66 6.20 0.28
C ASP A 124 2.60 6.97 1.05
N ILE A 125 1.41 6.37 1.18
CA ILE A 125 0.29 6.95 1.92
C ILE A 125 0.30 6.31 3.32
N GLU A 126 0.91 7.00 4.29
CA GLU A 126 0.99 6.53 5.67
C GLU A 126 1.52 5.10 5.83
N GLY A 127 2.45 4.68 4.97
CA GLY A 127 3.17 3.42 5.13
C GLY A 127 4.22 3.51 6.23
N ASN A 128 4.66 2.35 6.69
CA ASN A 128 5.62 2.29 7.79
C ASN A 128 7.03 2.68 7.33
N LEU A 129 7.60 3.69 7.97
CA LEU A 129 8.99 4.14 7.81
C LEU A 129 9.78 4.08 9.14
N ALA A 130 9.07 4.00 10.27
CA ALA A 130 9.65 4.00 11.61
C ALA A 130 8.81 3.16 12.58
N PRO A 131 9.35 2.78 13.76
CA PRO A 131 8.59 2.04 14.78
C PRO A 131 7.31 2.74 15.25
N GLU A 132 7.26 4.07 15.22
CA GLU A 132 6.07 4.85 15.63
C GLU A 132 4.85 4.61 14.71
N ASP A 133 5.05 4.16 13.48
CA ASP A 133 3.97 3.88 12.53
C ASP A 133 3.19 2.60 12.87
N CYS A 134 3.68 1.80 13.82
CA CYS A 134 3.04 0.55 14.22
C CYS A 134 1.89 0.72 15.23
N PHE A 135 1.24 1.88 15.31
CA PHE A 135 0.19 2.16 16.31
C PHE A 135 -1.02 1.22 16.21
N LEU A 136 -1.33 0.69 15.03
CA LEU A 136 -2.35 -0.35 14.85
C LEU A 136 -1.77 -1.76 15.00
N SER A 137 -0.72 -2.08 14.27
CA SER A 137 -0.18 -3.45 14.19
C SER A 137 0.48 -3.92 15.48
N ARG A 138 1.09 -3.02 16.27
CA ARG A 138 1.75 -3.36 17.54
C ARG A 138 0.77 -3.89 18.61
N GLN A 139 -0.52 -3.62 18.46
CA GLN A 139 -1.55 -4.15 19.34
C GLN A 139 -1.56 -5.70 19.40
N ILE A 140 -1.06 -6.38 18.36
CA ILE A 140 -0.99 -7.86 18.33
C ILE A 140 -0.16 -8.44 19.49
N PHE A 141 0.86 -7.71 19.95
CA PHE A 141 1.72 -8.15 21.04
C PHE A 141 1.11 -7.96 22.43
N LEU A 142 0.02 -7.21 22.54
CA LEU A 142 -0.77 -7.09 23.77
C LEU A 142 -1.70 -8.29 23.96
N HIS A 143 -1.93 -9.07 22.90
CA HIS A 143 -2.86 -10.20 22.86
C HIS A 143 -2.19 -11.45 22.25
N PRO A 144 -1.05 -11.95 22.79
CA PRO A 144 -0.23 -12.95 22.13
C PRO A 144 -0.87 -14.34 22.01
N HIS A 145 -1.85 -14.65 22.86
CA HIS A 145 -2.53 -15.98 22.93
C HIS A 145 -4.00 -15.92 22.55
N GLU A 146 -4.45 -14.77 22.06
CA GLU A 146 -5.85 -14.60 21.73
C GLU A 146 -6.20 -15.31 20.43
N ASP A 147 -7.40 -15.88 20.38
CA ASP A 147 -7.98 -16.37 19.13
C ASP A 147 -8.04 -15.24 18.09
N PRO A 148 -7.62 -15.48 16.83
CA PRO A 148 -7.60 -14.43 15.80
C PRO A 148 -8.94 -13.72 15.59
N HIS A 149 -10.05 -14.44 15.77
CA HIS A 149 -11.38 -13.84 15.65
C HIS A 149 -11.69 -12.91 16.82
N LEU A 150 -11.35 -13.29 18.05
CA LEU A 150 -11.52 -12.46 19.24
C LEU A 150 -10.65 -11.21 19.14
N PHE A 151 -9.37 -11.38 18.75
CA PHE A 151 -8.49 -10.25 18.52
C PHE A 151 -9.07 -9.26 17.50
N LEU A 152 -9.57 -9.77 16.36
CA LEU A 152 -10.14 -8.92 15.31
C LEU A 152 -11.39 -8.17 15.78
N GLU A 153 -12.26 -8.82 16.55
CA GLU A 153 -13.46 -8.16 17.12
C GLU A 153 -13.07 -7.05 18.09
N ASP A 154 -12.10 -7.29 18.98
CA ASP A 154 -11.60 -6.27 19.90
C ASP A 154 -10.86 -5.14 19.17
N PHE A 155 -10.10 -5.46 18.12
CA PHE A 155 -9.48 -4.47 17.26
C PHE A 155 -10.52 -3.57 16.60
N ILE A 156 -11.61 -4.14 16.08
CA ILE A 156 -12.73 -3.40 15.49
C ILE A 156 -13.37 -2.49 16.54
N ALA A 157 -13.65 -3.00 17.74
CA ALA A 157 -14.27 -2.23 18.81
C ALA A 157 -13.39 -1.03 19.24
N ARG A 158 -12.08 -1.22 19.37
CA ARG A 158 -11.13 -0.13 19.69
C ARG A 158 -11.10 0.93 18.59
N ASN A 159 -11.08 0.54 17.32
CA ASN A 159 -11.09 1.48 16.21
C ASN A 159 -12.43 2.20 16.06
N TRP A 160 -13.55 1.53 16.40
CA TRP A 160 -14.86 2.18 16.41
C TRP A 160 -14.92 3.35 17.42
N ALA A 161 -14.27 3.20 18.56
CA ALA A 161 -14.23 4.20 19.62
C ALA A 161 -13.10 5.24 19.44
N ALA A 162 -12.21 5.06 18.47
CA ALA A 162 -11.05 5.92 18.30
C ALA A 162 -11.45 7.32 17.78
N PRO A 163 -10.82 8.41 18.30
CA PRO A 163 -11.20 9.79 17.98
C PRO A 163 -10.58 10.29 16.66
N TYR A 164 -10.31 9.40 15.71
CA TYR A 164 -9.67 9.75 14.45
C TYR A 164 -10.67 9.82 13.30
N TYR A 165 -10.38 10.69 12.34
CA TYR A 165 -11.17 10.79 11.12
C TYR A 165 -11.31 9.43 10.44
N SER A 166 -12.55 9.08 10.08
CA SER A 166 -12.92 7.83 9.39
C SER A 166 -12.68 6.53 10.17
N SER A 167 -12.18 6.55 11.41
CA SER A 167 -12.00 5.35 12.22
C SER A 167 -13.28 4.52 12.38
N PRO A 168 -14.46 5.09 12.68
CA PRO A 168 -15.69 4.32 12.74
C PRO A 168 -16.09 3.71 11.39
N LEU A 169 -15.88 4.43 10.28
CA LEU A 169 -16.15 3.92 8.93
C LEU A 169 -15.23 2.73 8.58
N TYR A 170 -13.95 2.87 8.89
CA TYR A 170 -12.97 1.80 8.75
C TYR A 170 -13.37 0.58 9.58
N ALA A 171 -13.63 0.76 10.88
CA ALA A 171 -14.03 -0.30 11.79
C ALA A 171 -15.29 -1.05 11.31
N ALA A 172 -16.30 -0.32 10.82
CA ALA A 172 -17.52 -0.91 10.29
C ALA A 172 -17.26 -1.85 9.09
N SER A 173 -16.22 -1.59 8.31
CA SER A 173 -15.91 -2.35 7.10
C SER A 173 -14.91 -3.49 7.31
N VAL A 174 -14.02 -3.40 8.30
CA VAL A 174 -12.91 -4.38 8.54
C VAL A 174 -13.43 -5.81 8.63
N ARG A 175 -14.53 -6.04 9.35
CA ARG A 175 -15.12 -7.37 9.53
C ARG A 175 -15.41 -8.10 8.23
N TYR A 176 -15.75 -7.36 7.20
CA TYR A 176 -16.10 -7.90 5.88
C TYR A 176 -14.90 -7.95 4.93
N LYS A 177 -13.84 -7.20 5.24
CA LYS A 177 -12.67 -7.04 4.38
C LYS A 177 -11.47 -7.88 4.81
N VAL A 178 -11.43 -8.41 6.03
CA VAL A 178 -10.26 -9.13 6.57
C VAL A 178 -10.62 -10.54 7.01
N ARG A 179 -9.74 -11.49 6.72
CA ARG A 179 -9.80 -12.85 7.25
C ARG A 179 -8.97 -12.91 8.54
N ALA A 180 -9.60 -13.22 9.67
CA ALA A 180 -8.98 -13.15 11.00
C ALA A 180 -7.65 -13.93 11.10
N ALA A 181 -7.55 -15.10 10.49
CA ALA A 181 -6.33 -15.92 10.52
C ALA A 181 -5.11 -15.27 9.86
N ALA A 182 -5.30 -14.27 8.98
CA ALA A 182 -4.20 -13.55 8.33
C ALA A 182 -3.62 -12.42 9.22
N VAL A 183 -4.34 -11.98 10.25
CA VAL A 183 -4.02 -10.76 11.01
C VAL A 183 -2.67 -10.86 11.70
N ARG A 184 -2.41 -11.99 12.39
CA ARG A 184 -1.20 -12.18 13.19
C ARG A 184 0.06 -12.07 12.35
N GLY A 185 0.16 -12.84 11.28
CA GLY A 185 1.35 -12.85 10.43
C GLY A 185 1.61 -11.49 9.77
N ILE A 186 0.54 -10.80 9.35
CA ILE A 186 0.65 -9.43 8.81
C ILE A 186 1.18 -8.48 9.88
N PHE A 187 0.55 -8.40 11.05
CA PHE A 187 0.89 -7.42 12.07
C PHE A 187 2.26 -7.67 12.69
N GLU A 188 2.59 -8.92 13.01
CA GLU A 188 3.92 -9.27 13.55
C GLU A 188 5.03 -8.92 12.55
N SER A 189 4.84 -9.22 11.26
CA SER A 189 5.83 -8.87 10.24
C SER A 189 5.94 -7.36 10.00
N MET A 190 4.84 -6.60 10.07
CA MET A 190 4.87 -5.14 10.02
C MET A 190 5.72 -4.57 11.14
N VAL A 191 5.50 -5.00 12.39
CA VAL A 191 6.26 -4.53 13.54
C VAL A 191 7.72 -4.93 13.44
N ASN A 192 8.00 -6.19 13.10
CA ASN A 192 9.38 -6.66 12.95
C ASN A 192 10.16 -5.85 11.91
N LEU A 193 9.56 -5.57 10.75
CA LEU A 193 10.20 -4.75 9.72
C LEU A 193 10.39 -3.31 10.18
N SER A 194 9.40 -2.71 10.83
CA SER A 194 9.49 -1.33 11.31
C SER A 194 10.53 -1.13 12.39
N ASP A 195 10.75 -2.15 13.23
CA ASP A 195 11.72 -2.09 14.33
C ASP A 195 13.15 -2.43 13.87
N ASN A 196 13.33 -3.26 12.82
CA ASN A 196 14.62 -3.89 12.55
C ASN A 196 15.13 -3.75 11.10
N ALA A 197 14.37 -3.15 10.19
CA ALA A 197 14.72 -3.19 8.77
C ALA A 197 15.22 -1.86 8.18
N ASP A 198 15.53 -0.86 9.00
CA ASP A 198 16.04 0.46 8.56
C ASP A 198 15.18 1.06 7.41
N LEU A 199 13.85 1.05 7.61
CA LEU A 199 12.89 1.42 6.56
C LEU A 199 13.08 2.85 6.07
N MET A 200 13.39 3.79 6.97
CA MET A 200 13.66 5.18 6.64
C MET A 200 14.83 5.29 5.65
N GLU A 201 15.96 4.63 5.94
CA GLU A 201 17.13 4.64 5.05
C GLU A 201 16.79 4.01 3.70
N LYS A 202 16.05 2.90 3.71
CA LYS A 202 15.59 2.25 2.48
C LYS A 202 14.71 3.16 1.63
N PHE A 203 13.79 3.90 2.25
CA PHE A 203 12.92 4.84 1.55
C PHE A 203 13.71 6.01 0.97
N LEU A 204 14.62 6.59 1.75
CA LEU A 204 15.46 7.72 1.31
C LEU A 204 16.44 7.33 0.20
N ALA A 205 16.88 6.09 0.15
CA ALA A 205 17.80 5.59 -0.87
C ALA A 205 17.15 5.19 -2.21
N LEU A 206 15.82 5.31 -2.35
CA LEU A 206 15.14 5.01 -3.61
C LEU A 206 15.56 6.01 -4.71
N PRO A 207 15.91 5.55 -5.93
CA PRO A 207 16.54 6.39 -6.95
C PRO A 207 15.55 7.14 -7.85
N PHE A 208 14.28 7.20 -7.51
CA PHE A 208 13.21 7.80 -8.31
C PHE A 208 12.38 8.78 -7.45
N PRO A 209 11.52 9.63 -8.06
CA PRO A 209 10.65 10.55 -7.35
C PRO A 209 9.77 9.81 -6.33
N ARG A 210 9.72 10.35 -5.11
CA ARG A 210 8.92 9.80 -4.02
C ARG A 210 8.19 10.88 -3.25
N MET A 211 6.98 10.54 -2.81
CA MET A 211 6.13 11.38 -1.97
C MET A 211 5.69 10.57 -0.74
N PHE A 212 5.68 11.22 0.42
CA PHE A 212 5.03 10.71 1.61
C PHE A 212 3.77 11.54 1.87
N MET A 213 2.62 10.88 1.86
CA MET A 213 1.30 11.48 2.08
C MET A 213 0.78 11.09 3.44
N TYR A 214 0.25 12.06 4.20
CA TYR A 214 -0.28 11.83 5.54
C TYR A 214 -1.48 12.73 5.83
N GLY A 215 -2.38 12.26 6.72
CA GLY A 215 -3.49 13.07 7.20
C GLY A 215 -3.04 14.11 8.24
N GLU A 216 -3.77 15.22 8.35
CA GLU A 216 -3.45 16.31 9.29
C GLU A 216 -3.36 15.85 10.74
N GLN A 217 -4.06 14.78 11.13
CA GLN A 217 -3.98 14.21 12.49
C GLN A 217 -2.63 13.55 12.77
N ASN A 218 -1.86 13.21 11.75
CA ASN A 218 -0.54 12.59 11.84
C ASN A 218 0.60 13.58 11.55
N ARG A 219 0.34 14.90 11.55
CA ARG A 219 1.36 15.95 11.37
C ARG A 219 2.45 15.98 12.44
N SER A 220 2.25 15.28 13.55
CA SER A 220 3.23 15.15 14.64
C SER A 220 4.21 14.00 14.48
N LEU A 221 4.16 13.24 13.38
CA LEU A 221 5.16 12.22 13.07
C LEU A 221 6.56 12.83 13.09
N THR A 222 7.43 12.24 13.90
CA THR A 222 8.72 12.87 14.28
C THR A 222 9.69 12.99 13.12
N TYR A 223 9.54 12.14 12.10
CA TYR A 223 10.43 12.05 10.95
C TYR A 223 10.04 12.94 9.75
N LEU A 224 8.89 13.61 9.74
CA LEU A 224 8.47 14.46 8.61
C LEU A 224 9.51 15.54 8.23
N PRO A 225 10.13 16.26 9.19
CA PRO A 225 11.20 17.19 8.86
C PRO A 225 12.41 16.51 8.21
N HIS A 226 12.74 15.28 8.62
CA HIS A 226 13.84 14.51 8.05
C HIS A 226 13.54 14.09 6.60
N LEU A 227 12.33 13.64 6.31
CA LEU A 227 11.89 13.34 4.94
C LEU A 227 12.03 14.57 4.03
N SER A 228 11.51 15.72 4.48
CA SER A 228 11.57 16.97 3.73
C SER A 228 13.02 17.41 3.45
N ALA A 229 13.89 17.35 4.46
CA ALA A 229 15.31 17.69 4.33
C ALA A 229 16.07 16.78 3.35
N ASN A 230 15.57 15.57 3.10
CA ASN A 230 16.14 14.60 2.16
C ASN A 230 15.40 14.55 0.81
N GLY A 231 14.68 15.60 0.46
CA GLY A 231 14.07 15.77 -0.87
C GLY A 231 12.84 14.91 -1.14
N VAL A 232 12.21 14.36 -0.09
CA VAL A 232 10.92 13.69 -0.21
C VAL A 232 9.83 14.75 -0.30
N GLN A 233 8.95 14.65 -1.28
CA GLN A 233 7.78 15.51 -1.34
C GLN A 233 6.80 15.09 -0.24
N LEU A 234 6.39 16.03 0.60
CA LEU A 234 5.36 15.82 1.62
C LEU A 234 4.00 16.30 1.12
N ALA A 235 2.95 15.54 1.42
CA ALA A 235 1.57 15.89 1.13
C ALA A 235 0.68 15.70 2.36
N GLU A 236 0.40 16.77 3.08
CA GLU A 236 -0.60 16.75 4.15
C GLU A 236 -2.01 16.80 3.54
N ILE A 237 -2.90 15.92 4.00
CA ILE A 237 -4.31 15.88 3.61
C ILE A 237 -5.14 16.44 4.76
N THR A 238 -5.85 17.54 4.49
CA THR A 238 -6.65 18.24 5.50
C THR A 238 -7.86 17.41 5.92
N ARG A 239 -8.30 17.57 7.17
CA ARG A 239 -9.45 16.84 7.74
C ARG A 239 -9.36 15.33 7.53
N SER A 240 -8.13 14.80 7.65
CA SER A 240 -7.82 13.39 7.44
C SER A 240 -6.98 12.84 8.59
N GLY A 241 -7.16 11.57 8.88
CA GLY A 241 -6.26 10.73 9.66
C GLY A 241 -5.62 9.69 8.74
N HIS A 242 -5.42 8.48 9.26
CA HIS A 242 -4.73 7.37 8.58
C HIS A 242 -5.38 6.92 7.24
N PHE A 243 -6.64 7.28 6.99
CA PHE A 243 -7.40 6.83 5.82
C PHE A 243 -7.87 8.01 4.95
N PRO A 244 -6.99 8.69 4.21
CA PRO A 244 -7.37 9.83 3.38
C PRO A 244 -8.39 9.47 2.30
N MET A 245 -8.38 8.23 1.79
CA MET A 245 -9.37 7.72 0.84
C MET A 245 -10.80 7.72 1.39
N TYR A 246 -10.99 7.71 2.71
CA TYR A 246 -12.30 7.75 3.36
C TYR A 246 -12.67 9.15 3.88
N SER A 247 -11.67 9.92 4.33
CA SER A 247 -11.91 11.21 4.99
C SER A 247 -11.87 12.40 4.04
N ASN A 248 -10.98 12.41 3.06
CA ASN A 248 -10.82 13.49 2.08
C ASN A 248 -10.25 12.97 0.75
N ALA A 249 -10.98 12.04 0.12
CA ALA A 249 -10.59 11.48 -1.16
C ALA A 249 -10.32 12.52 -2.27
N PRO A 250 -11.10 13.63 -2.41
CA PRO A 250 -10.79 14.63 -3.42
C PRO A 250 -9.38 15.20 -3.29
N GLU A 251 -8.97 15.66 -2.12
CA GLU A 251 -7.62 16.21 -1.92
C GLU A 251 -6.54 15.14 -2.10
N MET A 252 -6.78 13.90 -1.64
CA MET A 252 -5.88 12.77 -1.89
C MET A 252 -5.62 12.61 -3.40
N TRP A 253 -6.68 12.58 -4.21
CA TRP A 253 -6.55 12.43 -5.66
C TRP A 253 -5.86 13.61 -6.33
N ASP A 254 -6.13 14.85 -5.89
CA ASP A 254 -5.46 16.06 -6.40
C ASP A 254 -3.94 15.97 -6.16
N ARG A 255 -3.51 15.54 -4.96
CA ARG A 255 -2.09 15.36 -4.62
C ARG A 255 -1.43 14.24 -5.44
N ILE A 256 -2.13 13.11 -5.62
CA ILE A 256 -1.64 12.02 -6.47
C ILE A 256 -1.47 12.50 -7.91
N ALA A 257 -2.46 13.21 -8.47
CA ALA A 257 -2.42 13.71 -9.83
C ALA A 257 -1.29 14.74 -10.04
N ALA A 258 -1.13 15.66 -9.09
CA ALA A 258 -0.06 16.66 -9.15
C ALA A 258 1.33 16.01 -9.14
N PHE A 259 1.56 15.07 -8.23
CA PHE A 259 2.82 14.33 -8.15
C PHE A 259 3.07 13.46 -9.39
N HIS A 260 2.06 12.77 -9.89
CA HIS A 260 2.17 11.94 -11.08
C HIS A 260 2.59 12.75 -12.31
N ARG A 261 1.99 13.93 -12.51
CA ARG A 261 2.39 14.87 -13.60
C ARG A 261 3.86 15.30 -13.49
N GLN A 262 4.32 15.62 -12.29
CA GLN A 262 5.72 15.99 -12.03
C GLN A 262 6.68 14.83 -12.30
N ALA A 263 6.34 13.63 -11.80
CA ALA A 263 7.16 12.44 -11.98
C ALA A 263 7.27 12.02 -13.45
N ALA A 264 6.22 12.22 -14.25
CA ALA A 264 6.22 11.92 -15.68
C ALA A 264 7.17 12.82 -16.49
N THR A 265 7.42 14.04 -16.02
CA THR A 265 8.31 15.04 -16.67
C THR A 265 9.74 15.04 -16.13
N ALA A 266 10.00 14.35 -15.02
CA ALA A 266 11.33 14.29 -14.40
C ALA A 266 12.34 13.61 -15.34
N PRO A 267 13.59 14.13 -15.44
CA PRO A 267 14.66 13.44 -16.17
C PRO A 267 14.83 12.02 -15.64
N ARG A 268 14.91 11.04 -16.53
CA ARG A 268 15.06 9.63 -16.13
C ARG A 268 16.44 9.44 -15.46
N PRO A 269 16.52 9.03 -14.20
CA PRO A 269 17.82 8.86 -13.52
C PRO A 269 18.54 7.57 -13.93
N TRP A 270 17.96 6.74 -14.81
CA TRP A 270 18.51 5.45 -15.20
C TRP A 270 18.66 5.32 -16.72
N PRO A 271 19.86 4.93 -17.23
CA PRO A 271 20.01 4.61 -18.63
C PRO A 271 19.09 3.44 -19.02
N ALA A 272 18.49 3.52 -20.19
CA ALA A 272 17.77 2.39 -20.76
C ALA A 272 18.74 1.20 -20.75
N THR A 273 18.35 0.07 -20.17
CA THR A 273 19.09 -1.17 -20.30
C THR A 273 19.23 -1.44 -21.79
N SER A 274 20.46 -1.31 -22.30
CA SER A 274 20.82 -1.83 -23.62
C SER A 274 20.48 -3.32 -23.60
N GLY A 275 19.47 -3.71 -24.38
CA GLY A 275 19.18 -5.11 -24.62
C GLY A 275 20.44 -5.79 -25.15
N PRO A 276 20.59 -7.12 -24.99
CA PRO A 276 21.74 -7.83 -25.54
C PRO A 276 21.78 -7.58 -27.05
N GLU A 277 22.87 -6.99 -27.51
CA GLU A 277 23.24 -7.03 -28.92
C GLU A 277 23.30 -8.50 -29.36
N ARG A 278 22.63 -8.83 -30.45
CA ARG A 278 22.55 -10.18 -31.04
C ARG A 278 23.90 -10.63 -31.61
#